data_4a2fba1cc922d769be3e661729cabce2
#
_entry.id   4a2fba1cc922d769be3e661729cabce2
#
_cell.length_a   1.000
_cell.length_b   1.000
_cell.length_c   1.000
_cell.angle_alpha   90.00
_cell.angle_beta   90.00
_cell.angle_gamma   90.00
#
_symmetry.space_group_name_H-M   'P 1'
#
loop_
_entity.id
_entity.type
_entity.pdbx_description
1 polymer ?
#
loop_
_entity_poly.entity_id
_entity_poly.type
_entity_poly.pdbx_seq_one_letter_code
_entity_poly.pdbx_strand_id
1 'polypeptide(L)'
;MYTLPKNEYRISITSACNMKCIYCHNEGNTNISSLSKDDIDLLLKNSYDIGLKSVRITGGEPTLHKQLAEICDLIKNKYHLQVGLNTNAIEKDKIVYLAKKKLIDRIVVGIDYFDAIVSKNSPIGEKSTKILSNILEIKKYCPDTAISCVYDGNLDNIDKMVNWALTNHIRIKILEIVGKEFAEASTKVYIDMRDYISKKYNLDLQTSEKYYYQLQGFINGERVVSFFHSIHRLHQCDLCKKMHIRITSDGKFNGCMFLNYKRTDFRIGNVRQNILDYFEYHFNIKSKSIEKEIN
;
A
#
# COMPACT_ATOMS: atom_id res chain seq x y z
N MET A 1 -23.42 2.27 14.34
CA MET A 1 -21.98 2.19 14.65
C MET A 1 -21.23 2.03 13.33
N TYR A 2 -20.33 2.97 13.01
CA TYR A 2 -19.55 2.86 11.79
C TYR A 2 -18.44 1.83 11.97
N THR A 3 -18.29 0.92 11.00
CA THR A 3 -17.22 -0.07 11.01
C THR A 3 -16.29 0.20 9.83
N LEU A 4 -15.00 0.26 10.08
CA LEU A 4 -13.99 0.41 9.03
C LEU A 4 -14.07 -0.71 8.00
N PRO A 5 -14.09 -0.40 6.71
CA PRO A 5 -14.28 -1.41 5.66
C PRO A 5 -13.26 -2.56 5.70
N LYS A 6 -12.00 -2.28 5.99
CA LYS A 6 -10.93 -3.30 6.13
C LYS A 6 -10.49 -3.52 7.57
N ASN A 7 -11.11 -2.86 8.52
CA ASN A 7 -10.61 -2.79 9.89
C ASN A 7 -9.16 -2.29 9.96
N GLU A 8 -8.75 -1.44 9.00
CA GLU A 8 -7.38 -0.97 8.83
C GLU A 8 -7.34 0.53 8.53
N TYR A 9 -6.49 1.26 9.24
CA TYR A 9 -5.99 2.56 8.80
C TYR A 9 -4.73 2.40 7.97
N ARG A 10 -4.62 3.17 6.89
CA ARG A 10 -3.39 3.38 6.15
C ARG A 10 -2.88 4.78 6.43
N ILE A 11 -1.80 4.89 7.18
CA ILE A 11 -1.27 6.15 7.69
C ILE A 11 0.05 6.47 7.00
N SER A 12 0.10 7.60 6.29
CA SER A 12 1.33 8.19 5.81
C SER A 12 1.95 8.99 6.95
N ILE A 13 2.97 8.45 7.61
CA ILE A 13 3.59 9.13 8.76
C ILE A 13 4.56 10.23 8.36
N THR A 14 5.04 10.25 7.11
CA THR A 14 5.90 11.31 6.55
C THR A 14 5.71 11.40 5.04
N SER A 15 5.85 12.59 4.48
CA SER A 15 5.92 12.80 3.03
C SER A 15 7.35 12.71 2.48
N ALA A 16 8.39 12.73 3.35
CA ALA A 16 9.77 12.60 2.92
C ALA A 16 10.05 11.22 2.32
N CYS A 17 10.75 11.19 1.20
CA CYS A 17 11.17 9.97 0.52
C CYS A 17 12.57 10.13 -0.05
N ASN A 18 13.37 9.06 -0.01
CA ASN A 18 14.70 8.98 -0.64
C ASN A 18 14.65 8.40 -2.07
N MET A 19 13.43 8.29 -2.65
CA MET A 19 13.17 7.86 -4.03
C MET A 19 12.22 8.82 -4.74
N LYS A 20 12.22 8.79 -6.10
CA LYS A 20 11.34 9.58 -6.97
C LYS A 20 10.75 8.68 -8.05
N CYS A 21 9.82 7.79 -7.66
CA CYS A 21 9.13 6.91 -8.61
C CYS A 21 8.21 7.71 -9.52
N ILE A 22 8.23 7.44 -10.83
CA ILE A 22 7.48 8.20 -11.84
C ILE A 22 5.95 8.14 -11.66
N TYR A 23 5.44 7.04 -11.12
CA TYR A 23 4.01 6.81 -10.86
C TYR A 23 3.60 7.20 -9.43
N CYS A 24 4.50 7.79 -8.64
CA CYS A 24 4.24 8.02 -7.22
C CYS A 24 3.19 9.12 -7.01
N HIS A 25 2.08 8.75 -6.40
CA HIS A 25 1.02 9.68 -5.98
C HIS A 25 1.24 10.22 -4.55
N ASN A 26 2.41 9.95 -3.95
CA ASN A 26 2.83 10.42 -2.61
C ASN A 26 1.75 10.20 -1.52
N GLU A 27 0.99 9.10 -1.58
CA GLU A 27 -0.14 8.79 -0.69
C GLU A 27 -1.19 9.93 -0.58
N GLY A 28 -1.20 10.85 -1.54
CA GLY A 28 -2.04 12.03 -1.55
C GLY A 28 -1.51 13.19 -0.70
N ASN A 29 -0.26 13.15 -0.24
CA ASN A 29 0.37 14.28 0.44
C ASN A 29 0.64 15.42 -0.54
N THR A 30 0.25 16.64 -0.18
CA THR A 30 0.43 17.84 -0.98
C THR A 30 1.59 18.71 -0.50
N ASN A 31 1.99 18.56 0.76
CA ASN A 31 3.03 19.35 1.41
C ASN A 31 4.06 18.44 2.11
N ILE A 32 5.25 18.98 2.37
CA ILE A 32 6.24 18.33 3.22
C ILE A 32 5.72 18.38 4.66
N SER A 33 5.45 17.21 5.23
CA SER A 33 4.83 17.07 6.54
C SER A 33 5.16 15.72 7.18
N SER A 34 4.92 15.63 8.47
CA SER A 34 5.16 14.42 9.26
C SER A 34 4.20 14.40 10.44
N LEU A 35 3.65 13.24 10.75
CA LEU A 35 2.83 13.01 11.95
C LEU A 35 3.74 12.60 13.11
N SER A 36 3.59 13.24 14.26
CA SER A 36 4.27 12.84 15.48
C SER A 36 3.67 11.55 16.08
N LYS A 37 4.38 10.92 16.99
CA LYS A 37 3.83 9.83 17.81
C LYS A 37 2.56 10.26 18.54
N ASP A 38 2.50 11.50 19.03
CA ASP A 38 1.36 12.04 19.75
C ASP A 38 0.15 12.27 18.84
N ASP A 39 0.35 12.66 17.57
CA ASP A 39 -0.72 12.70 16.57
C ASP A 39 -1.33 11.30 16.34
N ILE A 40 -0.48 10.27 16.25
CA ILE A 40 -0.95 8.88 16.10
C ILE A 40 -1.68 8.41 17.36
N ASP A 41 -1.18 8.74 18.54
CA ASP A 41 -1.86 8.43 19.81
C ASP A 41 -3.24 9.09 19.89
N LEU A 42 -3.32 10.36 19.53
CA LEU A 42 -4.56 11.13 19.46
C LEU A 42 -5.58 10.49 18.52
N LEU A 43 -5.16 10.10 17.31
CA LEU A 43 -6.02 9.44 16.33
C LEU A 43 -6.54 8.09 16.87
N LEU A 44 -5.64 7.24 17.36
CA LEU A 44 -6.00 5.87 17.79
C LEU A 44 -6.86 5.88 19.04
N LYS A 45 -6.58 6.75 20.02
CA LYS A 45 -7.38 6.94 21.22
C LYS A 45 -8.83 7.29 20.89
N ASN A 46 -9.07 8.06 19.82
CA ASN A 46 -10.40 8.46 19.37
C ASN A 46 -11.03 7.50 18.35
N SER A 47 -10.38 6.37 18.07
CA SER A 47 -10.85 5.34 17.13
C SER A 47 -11.15 3.99 17.79
N TYR A 48 -11.39 3.95 19.09
CA TYR A 48 -11.44 2.71 19.88
C TYR A 48 -12.62 1.78 19.55
N ASP A 49 -13.71 2.30 19.01
CA ASP A 49 -14.96 1.55 18.79
C ASP A 49 -15.37 1.40 17.32
N ILE A 50 -14.47 1.75 16.38
CA ILE A 50 -14.73 1.66 14.93
C ILE A 50 -14.32 0.32 14.32
N GLY A 51 -13.97 -0.66 15.13
CA GLY A 51 -13.57 -1.99 14.69
C GLY A 51 -12.16 -2.05 14.07
N LEU A 52 -11.26 -1.12 14.46
CA LEU A 52 -9.88 -1.11 14.01
C LEU A 52 -9.13 -2.35 14.52
N LYS A 53 -8.43 -3.07 13.63
CA LYS A 53 -7.62 -4.26 13.93
C LYS A 53 -6.16 -4.11 13.51
N SER A 54 -5.89 -3.19 12.60
CA SER A 54 -4.54 -3.00 12.07
C SER A 54 -4.28 -1.58 11.62
N VAL A 55 -3.03 -1.19 11.66
CA VAL A 55 -2.52 0.03 11.05
C VAL A 55 -1.45 -0.33 10.04
N ARG A 56 -1.60 0.17 8.82
CA ARG A 56 -0.57 0.10 7.80
C ARG A 56 0.18 1.41 7.74
N ILE A 57 1.42 1.37 8.17
CA ILE A 57 2.33 2.50 8.09
C ILE A 57 2.87 2.61 6.67
N THR A 58 2.78 3.82 6.11
CA THR A 58 3.28 4.20 4.80
C THR A 58 3.78 5.65 4.85
N GLY A 59 3.99 6.27 3.72
CA GLY A 59 4.40 7.66 3.63
C GLY A 59 5.00 7.95 2.27
N GLY A 60 5.96 8.85 2.24
CA GLY A 60 7.05 8.80 1.28
C GLY A 60 7.84 7.52 1.57
N GLU A 61 8.83 7.60 2.47
CA GLU A 61 9.51 6.41 3.00
C GLU A 61 9.45 6.42 4.53
N PRO A 62 8.71 5.51 5.18
CA PRO A 62 8.53 5.51 6.63
C PRO A 62 9.82 5.37 7.42
N THR A 63 10.84 4.69 6.88
CA THR A 63 12.13 4.50 7.56
C THR A 63 12.92 5.80 7.73
N LEU A 64 12.52 6.87 7.04
CA LEU A 64 13.08 8.21 7.23
C LEU A 64 12.46 8.94 8.44
N HIS A 65 11.33 8.44 8.96
CA HIS A 65 10.68 9.05 10.12
C HIS A 65 11.47 8.79 11.40
N LYS A 66 11.74 9.86 12.15
CA LYS A 66 12.58 9.78 13.37
C LYS A 66 11.97 8.93 14.48
N GLN A 67 10.65 8.97 14.61
CA GLN A 67 9.89 8.26 15.66
C GLN A 67 9.25 6.95 15.14
N LEU A 68 9.75 6.34 14.06
CA LEU A 68 9.13 5.14 13.49
C LEU A 68 9.00 4.00 14.52
N ALA A 69 10.05 3.78 15.31
CA ALA A 69 10.06 2.70 16.29
C ALA A 69 9.04 2.94 17.40
N GLU A 70 8.98 4.17 17.92
CA GLU A 70 8.02 4.56 18.96
C GLU A 70 6.58 4.53 18.47
N ILE A 71 6.34 4.86 17.19
CA ILE A 71 5.03 4.76 16.55
C ILE A 71 4.62 3.29 16.43
N CYS A 72 5.52 2.41 15.96
CA CYS A 72 5.24 0.97 15.87
C CYS A 72 4.96 0.38 17.27
N ASP A 73 5.74 0.75 18.27
CA ASP A 73 5.56 0.31 19.65
C ASP A 73 4.21 0.77 20.23
N LEU A 74 3.86 2.04 20.01
CA LEU A 74 2.56 2.60 20.40
C LEU A 74 1.40 1.80 19.81
N ILE A 75 1.42 1.55 18.50
CA ILE A 75 0.36 0.83 17.80
C ILE A 75 0.27 -0.62 18.30
N LYS A 76 1.43 -1.28 18.44
CA LYS A 76 1.53 -2.70 18.78
C LYS A 76 1.22 -2.98 20.24
N ASN A 77 1.86 -2.27 21.15
CA ASN A 77 1.87 -2.61 22.56
C ASN A 77 0.83 -1.83 23.38
N LYS A 78 0.54 -0.56 23.04
CA LYS A 78 -0.50 0.22 23.74
C LYS A 78 -1.89 -0.08 23.18
N TYR A 79 -2.04 -0.15 21.85
CA TYR A 79 -3.36 -0.34 21.21
C TYR A 79 -3.63 -1.78 20.78
N HIS A 80 -2.68 -2.69 20.93
CA HIS A 80 -2.79 -4.11 20.58
C HIS A 80 -3.25 -4.34 19.13
N LEU A 81 -2.84 -3.47 18.21
CA LEU A 81 -3.17 -3.55 16.79
C LEU A 81 -2.04 -4.22 16.00
N GLN A 82 -2.40 -4.86 14.88
CA GLN A 82 -1.42 -5.35 13.94
C GLN A 82 -0.75 -4.19 13.21
N VAL A 83 0.55 -4.28 13.00
CA VAL A 83 1.36 -3.27 12.30
C VAL A 83 1.83 -3.82 10.96
N GLY A 84 1.37 -3.19 9.87
CA GLY A 84 1.92 -3.39 8.53
C GLY A 84 2.85 -2.25 8.15
N LEU A 85 3.95 -2.54 7.48
CA LEU A 85 4.90 -1.55 6.98
C LEU A 85 5.01 -1.64 5.45
N ASN A 86 4.79 -0.52 4.74
CA ASN A 86 5.13 -0.38 3.34
C ASN A 86 6.41 0.45 3.22
N THR A 87 7.44 -0.06 2.55
CA THR A 87 8.77 0.56 2.50
C THR A 87 9.47 0.23 1.18
N ASN A 88 10.49 1.02 0.81
CA ASN A 88 11.40 0.68 -0.28
C ASN A 88 12.61 -0.17 0.17
N ALA A 89 12.69 -0.48 1.46
CA ALA A 89 13.72 -1.32 2.08
C ALA A 89 15.18 -0.87 1.87
N ILE A 90 15.45 0.40 1.55
CA ILE A 90 16.83 0.93 1.46
C ILE A 90 17.46 0.97 2.85
N GLU A 91 16.73 1.43 3.86
CA GLU A 91 17.15 1.52 5.26
C GLU A 91 16.86 0.21 6.01
N LYS A 92 17.46 -0.90 5.52
CA LYS A 92 17.22 -2.26 6.00
C LYS A 92 17.38 -2.41 7.52
N ASP A 93 18.40 -1.83 8.10
CA ASP A 93 18.76 -2.05 9.50
C ASP A 93 17.65 -1.59 10.47
N LYS A 94 16.96 -0.50 10.14
CA LYS A 94 15.79 -0.05 10.90
C LYS A 94 14.66 -1.07 10.83
N ILE A 95 14.40 -1.63 9.65
CA ILE A 95 13.33 -2.62 9.43
C ILE A 95 13.65 -3.91 10.18
N VAL A 96 14.89 -4.40 10.08
CA VAL A 96 15.36 -5.59 10.81
C VAL A 96 15.25 -5.38 12.32
N TYR A 97 15.62 -4.20 12.82
CA TYR A 97 15.43 -3.86 14.23
C TYR A 97 13.96 -3.98 14.65
N LEU A 98 13.04 -3.37 13.91
CA LEU A 98 11.60 -3.44 14.21
C LEU A 98 11.07 -4.88 14.17
N ALA A 99 11.50 -5.67 13.19
CA ALA A 99 11.11 -7.06 13.05
C ALA A 99 11.63 -7.94 14.19
N LYS A 100 12.90 -7.78 14.60
CA LYS A 100 13.49 -8.45 15.75
C LYS A 100 12.78 -8.12 17.06
N LYS A 101 12.32 -6.88 17.21
CA LYS A 101 11.54 -6.42 18.37
C LYS A 101 10.06 -6.82 18.28
N LYS A 102 9.63 -7.51 17.21
CA LYS A 102 8.24 -7.91 16.96
C LYS A 102 7.26 -6.72 16.94
N LEU A 103 7.75 -5.54 16.53
CA LEU A 103 6.95 -4.32 16.43
C LEU A 103 6.19 -4.21 15.09
N ILE A 104 6.49 -5.08 14.13
CA ILE A 104 5.82 -5.16 12.83
C ILE A 104 5.41 -6.61 12.53
N ASP A 105 4.21 -6.80 12.01
CA ASP A 105 3.64 -8.11 11.69
C ASP A 105 3.76 -8.45 10.21
N ARG A 106 3.72 -7.44 9.35
CA ARG A 106 3.77 -7.59 7.90
C ARG A 106 4.59 -6.51 7.24
N ILE A 107 5.36 -6.89 6.23
CA ILE A 107 6.13 -5.96 5.41
C ILE A 107 5.73 -6.13 3.95
N VAL A 108 5.58 -5.00 3.26
CA VAL A 108 5.46 -4.96 1.79
C VAL A 108 6.55 -4.05 1.26
N VAL A 109 7.47 -4.61 0.51
CA VAL A 109 8.57 -3.85 -0.09
C VAL A 109 8.19 -3.47 -1.52
N GLY A 110 8.20 -2.15 -1.80
CA GLY A 110 8.05 -1.61 -3.16
C GLY A 110 9.35 -1.79 -3.95
N ILE A 111 9.29 -2.57 -5.03
CA ILE A 111 10.41 -2.76 -5.97
C ILE A 111 9.87 -3.04 -7.35
N ASP A 112 10.20 -2.20 -8.34
CA ASP A 112 9.61 -2.26 -9.68
C ASP A 112 10.56 -2.86 -10.72
N TYR A 113 11.87 -2.83 -10.46
CA TYR A 113 12.88 -3.32 -11.40
C TYR A 113 13.78 -4.37 -10.77
N PHE A 114 14.02 -5.44 -11.53
CA PHE A 114 14.86 -6.56 -11.09
C PHE A 114 16.35 -6.22 -11.17
N ASP A 115 16.77 -5.57 -12.25
CA ASP A 115 18.16 -5.18 -12.45
C ASP A 115 18.34 -3.72 -12.88
N ALA A 116 19.58 -3.22 -12.76
CA ALA A 116 19.93 -1.84 -13.06
C ALA A 116 19.83 -1.49 -14.55
N ILE A 117 19.95 -2.47 -15.44
CA ILE A 117 20.03 -2.26 -16.90
C ILE A 117 18.66 -1.83 -17.42
N VAL A 118 17.59 -2.35 -16.85
CA VAL A 118 16.20 -2.09 -17.26
C VAL A 118 15.76 -0.67 -16.89
N SER A 119 16.43 -0.03 -15.95
CA SER A 119 15.95 1.19 -15.30
C SER A 119 16.68 2.47 -15.70
N LYS A 120 17.15 2.60 -16.94
CA LYS A 120 17.86 3.82 -17.39
C LYS A 120 17.16 5.15 -17.05
N ASN A 121 15.87 5.10 -16.71
CA ASN A 121 15.07 6.26 -16.33
C ASN A 121 14.52 6.18 -14.89
N SER A 122 14.96 5.22 -14.06
CA SER A 122 14.48 5.08 -12.68
C SER A 122 15.64 5.12 -11.68
N PRO A 123 15.58 5.97 -10.66
CA PRO A 123 16.57 5.99 -9.57
C PRO A 123 16.62 4.69 -8.75
N ILE A 124 15.72 3.74 -9.03
CA ILE A 124 15.62 2.45 -8.33
C ILE A 124 16.62 1.43 -8.87
N GLY A 125 16.93 1.46 -10.17
CA GLY A 125 17.68 0.39 -10.83
C GLY A 125 19.04 0.11 -10.24
N GLU A 126 19.82 1.13 -9.97
CA GLU A 126 21.13 0.99 -9.33
C GLU A 126 21.06 0.37 -7.94
N LYS A 127 19.89 0.44 -7.29
CA LYS A 127 19.66 -0.06 -5.93
C LYS A 127 18.95 -1.41 -5.90
N SER A 128 18.45 -1.92 -7.03
CA SER A 128 17.62 -3.14 -7.09
C SER A 128 18.30 -4.34 -6.44
N THR A 129 19.53 -4.64 -6.82
CA THR A 129 20.29 -5.79 -6.27
C THR A 129 20.43 -5.68 -4.75
N LYS A 130 20.72 -4.48 -4.24
CA LYS A 130 20.81 -4.25 -2.79
C LYS A 130 19.44 -4.44 -2.13
N ILE A 131 18.37 -3.94 -2.73
CA ILE A 131 17.01 -4.08 -2.19
C ILE A 131 16.59 -5.56 -2.17
N LEU A 132 16.86 -6.34 -3.23
CA LEU A 132 16.59 -7.77 -3.26
C LEU A 132 17.32 -8.51 -2.14
N SER A 133 18.61 -8.21 -1.92
CA SER A 133 19.37 -8.76 -0.80
C SER A 133 18.78 -8.35 0.56
N ASN A 134 18.38 -7.08 0.71
CA ASN A 134 17.75 -6.58 1.94
C ASN A 134 16.43 -7.31 2.24
N ILE A 135 15.61 -7.60 1.21
CA ILE A 135 14.35 -8.34 1.36
C ILE A 135 14.59 -9.74 1.94
N LEU A 136 15.61 -10.45 1.45
CA LEU A 136 15.95 -11.78 1.96
C LEU A 136 16.36 -11.74 3.43
N GLU A 137 17.09 -10.72 3.83
CA GLU A 137 17.47 -10.55 5.25
C GLU A 137 16.27 -10.18 6.12
N ILE A 138 15.43 -9.25 5.68
CA ILE A 138 14.22 -8.84 6.39
C ILE A 138 13.30 -10.05 6.62
N LYS A 139 13.11 -10.90 5.59
CA LYS A 139 12.24 -12.08 5.65
C LYS A 139 12.63 -13.05 6.77
N LYS A 140 13.90 -13.14 7.13
CA LYS A 140 14.35 -14.01 8.25
C LYS A 140 13.71 -13.64 9.58
N TYR A 141 13.35 -12.37 9.77
CA TYR A 141 12.78 -11.84 11.02
C TYR A 141 11.30 -11.48 10.92
N CYS A 142 10.78 -11.27 9.70
CA CYS A 142 9.37 -11.05 9.42
C CYS A 142 8.92 -11.98 8.28
N PRO A 143 8.45 -13.21 8.57
CA PRO A 143 8.04 -14.18 7.53
C PRO A 143 6.93 -13.66 6.61
N ASP A 144 6.00 -12.81 7.11
CA ASP A 144 4.99 -12.16 6.28
C ASP A 144 5.56 -10.96 5.51
N THR A 145 6.67 -11.19 4.81
CA THR A 145 7.26 -10.25 3.86
C THR A 145 6.78 -10.56 2.45
N ALA A 146 6.35 -9.53 1.76
CA ALA A 146 5.93 -9.58 0.35
C ALA A 146 6.58 -8.44 -0.43
N ILE A 147 6.68 -8.58 -1.74
CA ILE A 147 7.06 -7.50 -2.64
C ILE A 147 5.85 -6.95 -3.39
N SER A 148 5.94 -5.70 -3.81
CA SER A 148 4.94 -5.01 -4.62
C SER A 148 5.65 -4.34 -5.79
N CYS A 149 5.20 -4.67 -7.00
CA CYS A 149 5.76 -4.18 -8.25
C CYS A 149 4.65 -3.51 -9.07
N VAL A 150 4.93 -2.33 -9.60
CA VAL A 150 4.05 -1.67 -10.58
C VAL A 150 4.47 -2.08 -11.97
N TYR A 151 3.55 -2.60 -12.76
CA TYR A 151 3.81 -3.03 -14.13
C TYR A 151 3.74 -1.84 -15.08
N ASP A 152 4.86 -1.53 -15.72
CA ASP A 152 5.06 -0.41 -16.64
C ASP A 152 5.02 -0.80 -18.13
N GLY A 153 4.73 -2.07 -18.43
CA GLY A 153 4.73 -2.63 -19.79
C GLY A 153 5.96 -3.52 -20.10
N ASN A 154 6.95 -3.57 -19.21
CA ASN A 154 8.14 -4.41 -19.40
C ASN A 154 7.91 -5.84 -18.88
N LEU A 155 7.56 -6.73 -19.82
CA LEU A 155 7.24 -8.13 -19.51
C LEU A 155 8.48 -8.92 -19.02
N ASP A 156 9.66 -8.69 -19.58
CA ASP A 156 10.89 -9.37 -19.18
C ASP A 156 11.25 -9.04 -17.73
N ASN A 157 11.12 -7.78 -17.35
CA ASN A 157 11.36 -7.33 -15.97
C ASN A 157 10.40 -8.00 -14.98
N ILE A 158 9.10 -7.99 -15.27
CA ILE A 158 8.11 -8.57 -14.35
C ILE A 158 8.25 -10.09 -14.24
N ASP A 159 8.60 -10.75 -15.34
CA ASP A 159 8.86 -12.19 -15.37
C ASP A 159 10.06 -12.57 -14.49
N LYS A 160 11.18 -11.86 -14.60
CA LYS A 160 12.35 -12.02 -13.72
C LYS A 160 11.97 -11.80 -12.25
N MET A 161 11.15 -10.78 -11.96
CA MET A 161 10.71 -10.47 -10.61
C MET A 161 9.83 -11.59 -10.03
N VAL A 162 8.90 -12.13 -10.83
CA VAL A 162 8.05 -13.26 -10.42
C VAL A 162 8.90 -14.49 -10.16
N ASN A 163 9.81 -14.83 -11.10
CA ASN A 163 10.70 -15.98 -10.94
C ASN A 163 11.53 -15.87 -9.65
N TRP A 164 12.13 -14.71 -9.40
CA TRP A 164 12.90 -14.48 -8.18
C TRP A 164 12.03 -14.60 -6.91
N ALA A 165 10.82 -14.06 -6.94
CA ALA A 165 9.90 -14.11 -5.82
C ALA A 165 9.50 -15.57 -5.50
N LEU A 166 9.16 -16.35 -6.52
CA LEU A 166 8.81 -17.78 -6.38
C LEU A 166 10.01 -18.60 -5.84
N THR A 167 11.20 -18.42 -6.42
CA THR A 167 12.41 -19.10 -5.98
C THR A 167 12.76 -18.84 -4.51
N ASN A 168 12.43 -17.63 -4.02
CA ASN A 168 12.71 -17.25 -2.64
C ASN A 168 11.50 -17.40 -1.71
N HIS A 169 10.41 -18.03 -2.16
CA HIS A 169 9.17 -18.18 -1.39
C HIS A 169 8.64 -16.84 -0.83
N ILE A 170 8.64 -15.80 -1.67
CA ILE A 170 8.15 -14.45 -1.33
C ILE A 170 6.92 -14.18 -2.17
N ARG A 171 5.84 -13.74 -1.53
CA ARG A 171 4.64 -13.34 -2.27
C ARG A 171 4.88 -12.05 -3.03
N ILE A 172 4.43 -12.01 -4.29
CA ILE A 172 4.50 -10.82 -5.13
C ILE A 172 3.11 -10.25 -5.40
N LYS A 173 3.01 -8.92 -5.35
CA LYS A 173 1.84 -8.15 -5.77
C LYS A 173 2.21 -7.38 -7.03
N ILE A 174 1.47 -7.61 -8.10
CA ILE A 174 1.64 -6.90 -9.36
C ILE A 174 0.49 -5.92 -9.49
N LEU A 175 0.82 -4.64 -9.56
CA LEU A 175 -0.13 -3.53 -9.61
C LEU A 175 -0.20 -2.98 -11.03
N GLU A 176 -1.40 -2.74 -11.51
CA GLU A 176 -1.60 -1.96 -12.73
C GLU A 176 -1.19 -0.52 -12.48
N ILE A 177 -0.39 0.05 -13.41
CA ILE A 177 0.02 1.45 -13.33
C ILE A 177 -1.18 2.38 -13.53
N VAL A 178 -1.24 3.44 -12.75
CA VAL A 178 -2.32 4.42 -12.76
C VAL A 178 -1.76 5.81 -12.90
N GLY A 179 -2.31 6.60 -13.84
CA GLY A 179 -1.95 7.99 -14.09
C GLY A 179 -2.57 8.43 -15.41
N LYS A 180 -2.81 9.72 -15.60
CA LYS A 180 -3.40 10.25 -16.84
C LYS A 180 -2.52 9.99 -18.06
N GLU A 181 -1.20 10.07 -17.87
CA GLU A 181 -0.18 9.79 -18.88
C GLU A 181 -0.07 8.31 -19.27
N PHE A 182 -0.66 7.40 -18.49
CA PHE A 182 -0.63 5.96 -18.74
C PHE A 182 -2.00 5.42 -19.17
N ALA A 183 -2.87 6.27 -19.72
CA ALA A 183 -4.31 6.05 -19.80
C ALA A 183 -4.73 4.78 -20.58
N GLU A 184 -4.96 4.75 -21.84
CA GLU A 184 -5.86 3.74 -22.43
C GLU A 184 -5.19 2.40 -22.82
N ALA A 185 -3.93 2.40 -23.20
CA ALA A 185 -3.23 1.20 -23.66
C ALA A 185 -2.86 0.21 -22.57
N SER A 186 -2.88 0.62 -21.30
CA SER A 186 -2.28 -0.12 -20.20
C SER A 186 -3.13 -1.28 -19.68
N THR A 187 -4.47 -1.18 -19.72
CA THR A 187 -5.32 -2.26 -19.15
C THR A 187 -5.23 -3.54 -19.97
N LYS A 188 -5.25 -3.45 -21.30
CA LYS A 188 -5.04 -4.63 -22.16
C LYS A 188 -3.65 -5.22 -21.95
N VAL A 189 -2.62 -4.37 -21.97
CA VAL A 189 -1.22 -4.78 -21.75
C VAL A 189 -1.03 -5.44 -20.39
N TYR A 190 -1.73 -4.93 -19.35
CA TYR A 190 -1.74 -5.55 -18.03
C TYR A 190 -2.42 -6.92 -18.00
N ILE A 191 -3.54 -7.06 -18.71
CA ILE A 191 -4.25 -8.35 -18.84
C ILE A 191 -3.39 -9.37 -19.57
N ASP A 192 -2.78 -8.99 -20.69
CA ASP A 192 -1.91 -9.85 -21.48
C ASP A 192 -0.70 -10.34 -20.64
N MET A 193 -0.10 -9.45 -19.84
CA MET A 193 0.97 -9.81 -18.89
C MET A 193 0.47 -10.80 -17.85
N ARG A 194 -0.69 -10.55 -17.23
CA ARG A 194 -1.28 -11.43 -16.24
C ARG A 194 -1.50 -12.83 -16.80
N ASP A 195 -2.06 -12.92 -18.00
CA ASP A 195 -2.36 -14.20 -18.65
C ASP A 195 -1.06 -14.94 -19.03
N TYR A 196 -0.04 -14.21 -19.49
CA TYR A 196 1.30 -14.78 -19.75
C TYR A 196 1.91 -15.36 -18.46
N ILE A 197 1.98 -14.59 -17.39
CA ILE A 197 2.55 -15.02 -16.11
C ILE A 197 1.78 -16.22 -15.55
N SER A 198 0.45 -16.18 -15.61
CA SER A 198 -0.39 -17.25 -15.10
C SER A 198 -0.16 -18.56 -15.85
N LYS A 199 -0.06 -18.51 -17.18
CA LYS A 199 0.24 -19.68 -18.01
C LYS A 199 1.65 -20.20 -17.78
N LYS A 200 2.65 -19.31 -17.76
CA LYS A 200 4.07 -19.68 -17.62
C LYS A 200 4.37 -20.40 -16.31
N TYR A 201 3.78 -19.92 -15.22
CA TYR A 201 4.01 -20.46 -13.87
C TYR A 201 2.90 -21.43 -13.41
N ASN A 202 1.99 -21.81 -14.31
CA ASN A 202 0.87 -22.71 -14.03
C ASN A 202 0.08 -22.31 -12.76
N LEU A 203 -0.32 -21.03 -12.71
CA LEU A 203 -1.03 -20.50 -11.55
C LEU A 203 -2.51 -20.91 -11.58
N ASP A 204 -3.02 -21.46 -10.48
CA ASP A 204 -4.45 -21.54 -10.23
C ASP A 204 -4.95 -20.14 -9.86
N LEU A 205 -5.76 -19.54 -10.76
CA LEU A 205 -6.28 -18.18 -10.58
C LEU A 205 -7.63 -18.20 -9.89
N GLN A 206 -7.72 -17.52 -8.75
CA GLN A 206 -8.96 -17.37 -7.99
C GLN A 206 -9.26 -15.88 -7.78
N THR A 207 -10.53 -15.52 -7.91
CA THR A 207 -11.00 -14.18 -7.55
C THR A 207 -10.92 -14.04 -6.03
N SER A 208 -10.37 -12.95 -5.55
CA SER A 208 -10.39 -12.67 -4.12
C SER A 208 -11.83 -12.51 -3.63
N GLU A 209 -12.26 -13.30 -2.67
CA GLU A 209 -13.60 -13.18 -2.03
C GLU A 209 -13.84 -11.75 -1.51
N LYS A 210 -12.78 -11.08 -1.10
CA LYS A 210 -12.85 -9.75 -0.52
C LYS A 210 -12.76 -8.64 -1.56
N TYR A 211 -12.07 -8.88 -2.70
CA TYR A 211 -11.76 -7.85 -3.70
C TYR A 211 -11.78 -8.46 -5.11
N TYR A 212 -12.88 -8.38 -5.81
CA TYR A 212 -13.04 -8.91 -7.16
C TYR A 212 -12.16 -8.22 -8.24
N TYR A 213 -11.56 -7.07 -7.94
CA TYR A 213 -10.50 -6.44 -8.75
C TYR A 213 -9.12 -7.05 -8.51
N GLN A 214 -9.03 -8.02 -7.60
CA GLN A 214 -7.80 -8.74 -7.28
C GLN A 214 -7.97 -10.20 -7.68
N LEU A 215 -7.14 -10.67 -8.60
CA LEU A 215 -6.94 -12.09 -8.83
C LEU A 215 -5.75 -12.58 -8.01
N GLN A 216 -5.89 -13.76 -7.45
CA GLN A 216 -4.85 -14.42 -6.67
C GLN A 216 -4.41 -15.67 -7.42
N GLY A 217 -3.11 -15.82 -7.62
CA GLY A 217 -2.49 -17.00 -8.22
C GLY A 217 -1.90 -17.89 -7.14
N PHE A 218 -2.24 -19.17 -7.22
CA PHE A 218 -1.80 -20.21 -6.28
C PHE A 218 -0.94 -21.25 -6.98
N ILE A 219 0.01 -21.80 -6.24
CA ILE A 219 0.78 -22.99 -6.61
C ILE A 219 0.67 -23.96 -5.42
N ASN A 220 0.20 -25.18 -5.66
CA ASN A 220 -0.01 -26.20 -4.62
C ASN A 220 -0.82 -25.70 -3.41
N GLY A 221 -1.84 -24.86 -3.66
CA GLY A 221 -2.69 -24.29 -2.63
C GLY A 221 -2.11 -23.09 -1.89
N GLU A 222 -0.85 -22.73 -2.11
CA GLU A 222 -0.23 -21.54 -1.53
C GLU A 222 -0.38 -20.33 -2.46
N ARG A 223 -0.85 -19.19 -1.92
CA ARG A 223 -0.93 -17.95 -2.67
C ARG A 223 0.47 -17.36 -2.87
N VAL A 224 0.88 -17.25 -4.13
CA VAL A 224 2.21 -16.78 -4.50
C VAL A 224 2.18 -15.42 -5.21
N VAL A 225 1.19 -15.19 -6.06
CA VAL A 225 1.04 -13.94 -6.83
C VAL A 225 -0.30 -13.29 -6.50
N SER A 226 -0.38 -11.98 -6.57
CA SER A 226 -1.64 -11.23 -6.54
C SER A 226 -1.61 -10.15 -7.61
N PHE A 227 -2.58 -10.17 -8.51
CA PHE A 227 -2.76 -9.20 -9.57
C PHE A 227 -3.81 -8.17 -9.15
N PHE A 228 -3.46 -6.90 -9.18
CA PHE A 228 -4.36 -5.81 -8.79
C PHE A 228 -4.69 -4.92 -9.98
N HIS A 229 -5.92 -4.99 -10.44
CA HIS A 229 -6.46 -4.01 -11.37
C HIS A 229 -6.70 -2.67 -10.67
N SER A 230 -6.59 -1.60 -11.41
CA SER A 230 -6.95 -0.28 -10.93
C SER A 230 -8.46 -0.15 -10.78
N ILE A 231 -8.94 0.03 -9.56
CA ILE A 231 -10.35 0.30 -9.25
C ILE A 231 -10.83 1.57 -9.94
N HIS A 232 -9.97 2.57 -10.05
CA HIS A 232 -10.29 3.84 -10.70
C HIS A 232 -10.60 3.64 -12.20
N ARG A 233 -9.82 2.80 -12.89
CA ARG A 233 -10.06 2.47 -14.31
C ARG A 233 -11.34 1.65 -14.52
N LEU A 234 -11.73 0.87 -13.54
CA LEU A 234 -12.96 0.09 -13.58
C LEU A 234 -14.21 0.93 -13.26
N HIS A 235 -14.07 2.23 -13.03
CA HIS A 235 -15.15 3.14 -12.61
C HIS A 235 -16.01 2.62 -11.43
N GLN A 236 -15.40 1.80 -10.57
CA GLN A 236 -16.11 1.10 -9.51
C GLN A 236 -15.84 1.74 -8.14
N CYS A 237 -16.30 2.97 -7.96
CA CYS A 237 -16.15 3.71 -6.70
C CYS A 237 -16.73 2.99 -5.48
N ASP A 238 -17.75 2.16 -5.65
CA ASP A 238 -18.30 1.34 -4.55
C ASP A 238 -17.29 0.37 -3.94
N LEU A 239 -16.32 -0.10 -4.73
CA LEU A 239 -15.22 -0.90 -4.21
C LEU A 239 -14.30 -0.12 -3.30
N CYS A 240 -14.10 1.16 -3.58
CA CYS A 240 -13.33 2.02 -2.70
C CYS A 240 -13.95 2.13 -1.30
N LYS A 241 -15.28 1.97 -1.15
CA LYS A 241 -15.95 1.93 0.16
C LYS A 241 -15.48 0.76 1.02
N LYS A 242 -15.02 -0.31 0.37
CA LYS A 242 -14.48 -1.51 1.04
C LYS A 242 -12.97 -1.40 1.31
N MET A 243 -12.34 -0.28 0.90
CA MET A 243 -10.92 -0.03 1.13
C MET A 243 -10.70 0.61 2.51
N HIS A 244 -9.47 0.45 2.99
CA HIS A 244 -9.00 1.15 4.19
C HIS A 244 -9.10 2.67 4.05
N ILE A 245 -9.24 3.37 5.16
CA ILE A 245 -9.17 4.83 5.20
C ILE A 245 -7.71 5.24 5.24
N ARG A 246 -7.35 6.21 4.38
CA ARG A 246 -6.04 6.83 4.35
C ARG A 246 -6.00 8.07 5.20
N ILE A 247 -4.89 8.24 5.91
CA ILE A 247 -4.53 9.47 6.61
C ILE A 247 -3.19 9.95 6.04
N THR A 248 -3.14 11.19 5.60
CA THR A 248 -1.95 11.83 5.04
C THR A 248 -1.03 12.34 6.13
N SER A 249 0.23 12.60 5.79
CA SER A 249 1.25 13.04 6.77
C SER A 249 1.00 14.44 7.33
N ASP A 250 0.09 15.22 6.75
CA ASP A 250 -0.40 16.48 7.27
C ASP A 250 -1.68 16.34 8.15
N GLY A 251 -2.04 15.11 8.53
CA GLY A 251 -3.14 14.81 9.46
C GLY A 251 -4.53 14.80 8.82
N LYS A 252 -4.63 14.73 7.50
CA LYS A 252 -5.93 14.78 6.82
C LYS A 252 -6.41 13.39 6.40
N PHE A 253 -7.69 13.16 6.55
CA PHE A 253 -8.35 12.02 5.93
C PHE A 253 -8.35 12.14 4.41
N ASN A 254 -8.05 11.05 3.72
CA ASN A 254 -8.02 10.98 2.27
C ASN A 254 -8.72 9.72 1.75
N GLY A 255 -9.96 9.86 1.34
CA GLY A 255 -10.78 8.73 0.85
C GLY A 255 -10.48 8.34 -0.59
N CYS A 256 -9.96 9.26 -1.39
CA CYS A 256 -9.61 9.01 -2.79
C CYS A 256 -8.33 9.77 -3.16
N MET A 257 -7.39 9.10 -3.84
CA MET A 257 -6.14 9.72 -4.29
C MET A 257 -6.30 10.57 -5.56
N PHE A 258 -7.39 10.38 -6.30
CA PHE A 258 -7.60 10.98 -7.62
C PHE A 258 -8.63 12.12 -7.60
N LEU A 259 -9.51 12.16 -6.61
CA LEU A 259 -10.56 13.17 -6.50
C LEU A 259 -10.26 14.12 -5.34
N ASN A 260 -10.41 15.41 -5.58
CA ASN A 260 -10.26 16.46 -4.57
C ASN A 260 -11.49 16.51 -3.67
N TYR A 261 -11.62 15.54 -2.77
CA TYR A 261 -12.63 15.60 -1.72
C TYR A 261 -12.20 16.50 -0.57
N LYS A 262 -13.21 16.97 0.19
CA LYS A 262 -12.98 17.71 1.44
C LYS A 262 -12.03 16.91 2.33
N ARG A 263 -10.84 17.45 2.56
CA ARG A 263 -9.84 16.86 3.44
C ARG A 263 -9.93 17.51 4.81
N THR A 264 -10.40 16.78 5.80
CA THR A 264 -10.49 17.27 7.18
C THR A 264 -9.26 16.82 7.96
N ASP A 265 -8.58 17.77 8.58
CA ASP A 265 -7.51 17.47 9.54
C ASP A 265 -8.16 16.94 10.83
N PHE A 266 -7.81 15.73 11.22
CA PHE A 266 -8.42 15.10 12.39
C PHE A 266 -8.05 15.80 13.70
N ARG A 267 -6.98 16.58 13.74
CA ARG A 267 -6.45 17.24 14.94
C ARG A 267 -7.20 18.52 15.31
N ILE A 268 -7.98 19.10 14.40
CA ILE A 268 -8.64 20.38 14.62
C ILE A 268 -9.98 20.17 15.32
N GLY A 269 -10.16 20.81 16.49
CA GLY A 269 -11.41 20.74 17.25
C GLY A 269 -11.66 19.39 17.92
N ASN A 270 -12.87 18.83 17.78
CA ASN A 270 -13.21 17.55 18.36
C ASN A 270 -12.77 16.39 17.45
N VAL A 271 -11.68 15.74 17.81
CA VAL A 271 -11.08 14.63 17.05
C VAL A 271 -12.05 13.51 16.76
N ARG A 272 -12.80 13.10 17.79
CA ARG A 272 -13.79 12.01 17.66
C ARG A 272 -14.87 12.37 16.66
N GLN A 273 -15.41 13.59 16.75
CA GLN A 273 -16.43 14.05 15.81
C GLN A 273 -15.89 14.13 14.37
N ASN A 274 -14.67 14.63 14.19
CA ASN A 274 -14.02 14.66 12.88
C ASN A 274 -13.89 13.28 12.23
N ILE A 275 -13.60 12.25 13.03
CA ILE A 275 -13.53 10.85 12.56
C ILE A 275 -14.92 10.39 12.09
N LEU A 276 -15.96 10.61 12.89
CA LEU A 276 -17.32 10.21 12.57
C LEU A 276 -17.87 10.94 11.36
N ASP A 277 -17.71 12.27 11.31
CA ASP A 277 -18.14 13.13 10.20
C ASP A 277 -17.45 12.73 8.89
N TYR A 278 -16.15 12.38 8.97
CA TYR A 278 -15.44 11.91 7.79
C TYR A 278 -15.97 10.55 7.31
N PHE A 279 -16.28 9.64 8.20
CA PHE A 279 -16.84 8.34 7.82
C PHE A 279 -18.20 8.50 7.16
N GLU A 280 -19.07 9.30 7.73
CA GLU A 280 -20.37 9.62 7.14
C GLU A 280 -20.22 10.23 5.74
N TYR A 281 -19.37 11.26 5.63
CA TYR A 281 -19.05 11.88 4.35
C TYR A 281 -18.47 10.88 3.33
N HIS A 282 -17.50 10.08 3.74
CA HIS A 282 -16.84 9.09 2.88
C HIS A 282 -17.81 8.04 2.33
N PHE A 283 -18.72 7.55 3.14
CA PHE A 283 -19.73 6.58 2.71
C PHE A 283 -20.81 7.22 1.83
N ASN A 284 -21.25 8.44 2.13
CA ASN A 284 -22.30 9.13 1.38
C ASN A 284 -21.84 9.65 0.00
N ILE A 285 -20.63 10.21 -0.11
CA ILE A 285 -20.13 10.75 -1.39
C ILE A 285 -19.89 9.66 -2.41
N LYS A 286 -19.34 8.53 -1.99
CA LYS A 286 -19.11 7.43 -2.93
C LYS A 286 -20.40 6.86 -3.52
N SER A 287 -21.53 7.10 -2.88
CA SER A 287 -22.86 6.79 -3.44
C SER A 287 -23.29 7.79 -4.52
N LYS A 288 -22.90 9.05 -4.38
CA LYS A 288 -23.34 10.14 -5.30
C LYS A 288 -22.44 10.32 -6.53
N SER A 289 -21.17 9.92 -6.46
CA SER A 289 -20.24 10.07 -7.60
C SER A 289 -20.56 9.09 -8.75
N ILE A 290 -21.20 7.98 -8.47
CA ILE A 290 -21.65 7.02 -9.50
C ILE A 290 -22.78 7.60 -10.34
N GLU A 291 -23.67 8.40 -9.75
CA GLU A 291 -24.80 9.01 -10.46
C GLU A 291 -24.37 10.15 -11.41
N LYS A 292 -23.19 10.78 -11.18
CA LYS A 292 -22.70 11.89 -12.01
C LYS A 292 -21.81 11.48 -13.18
N GLU A 293 -21.24 10.29 -13.17
CA GLU A 293 -20.39 9.78 -14.26
C GLU A 293 -21.16 8.85 -15.24
N ILE A 294 -22.43 8.54 -14.93
CA ILE A 294 -23.32 7.75 -15.79
C ILE A 294 -24.23 8.64 -16.64
N ASN A 295 -24.31 9.94 -16.38
CA ASN A 295 -24.99 10.96 -17.17
C ASN A 295 -23.97 11.88 -17.86
#